data_552808bd65011941479a10ed4f43fce5
#
_entry.id   552808bd65011941479a10ed4f43fce5
#
_cell.length_a   1.000
_cell.length_b   1.000
_cell.length_c   1.000
_cell.angle_alpha   90.00
_cell.angle_beta   90.00
_cell.angle_gamma   90.00
#
_symmetry.space_group_name_H-M   'P 1'
#
loop_
_entity.id
_entity.type
_entity.pdbx_description
1 polymer ?
#
loop_
_entity_poly.entity_id
_entity_poly.type
_entity_poly.pdbx_seq_one_letter_code
_entity_poly.pdbx_strand_id
1 'polypeptide(L)'
;MAPGGFGGRLEAGRPRDPAHGVQEFRPERSVATHDIIVIGASAGGVEAITSVIAELPRDLHASVFVVLHMSRGRSMLAEILTRLGGLPAAQPADGESLQYGRIYVAMPDHHMVLEGGVVRIVHSAAENGVRPAVDPLFRSAARAYGPRVVGVILTGNLDDGTAGLAAIKSAGGVAIVQDPDEAFAPGMPRSAIAAVSVDHVLPLRDIPVMITALTQEIAAPVHAHESSAHLQPMEPDLGQMPLALEPKDRPGRVSVLTCPECHGTLWEADEESILRFRCRVGHVYSAESMLAAQTDEVDRALWIALRTLEERVALTSRLADRARHREHHWVARAFDQRARDAEVEASSAGR
;
A
#
# COMPACT_ATOMS: atom_id res chain seq x y z
N MET A 1 57.06 68.32 12.68
CA MET A 1 56.72 68.18 11.24
C MET A 1 56.07 66.79 11.03
N ALA A 2 54.78 66.79 10.89
CA ALA A 2 54.04 65.55 10.41
C ALA A 2 53.85 65.67 8.91
N PRO A 3 53.66 64.53 8.21
CA PRO A 3 52.48 64.42 7.37
C PRO A 3 51.75 63.09 7.62
N GLY A 4 50.51 63.04 7.71
CA GLY A 4 49.34 62.90 6.91
C GLY A 4 49.28 61.65 6.15
N GLY A 5 48.54 60.59 6.65
CA GLY A 5 48.26 59.41 5.95
C GLY A 5 46.74 59.19 5.85
N PHE A 6 46.23 59.26 4.62
CA PHE A 6 44.86 58.88 4.25
C PHE A 6 44.68 57.34 4.28
N GLY A 7 43.81 56.83 5.11
CA GLY A 7 43.38 55.42 5.12
C GLY A 7 41.95 55.28 4.58
N GLY A 8 41.82 55.00 3.31
CA GLY A 8 40.55 54.64 2.71
C GLY A 8 40.16 53.23 3.16
N ARG A 9 38.96 53.09 3.78
CA ARG A 9 38.35 51.78 4.05
C ARG A 9 37.68 51.28 2.76
N LEU A 10 38.19 50.17 2.28
CA LEU A 10 37.46 49.35 1.28
C LEU A 10 36.31 48.63 1.96
N GLU A 11 35.09 49.00 1.63
CA GLU A 11 33.90 48.24 2.00
C GLU A 11 33.91 46.89 1.24
N ALA A 12 34.05 45.80 1.99
CA ALA A 12 33.87 44.47 1.48
C ALA A 12 32.39 44.21 1.15
N GLY A 13 32.11 44.03 -0.15
CA GLY A 13 30.79 43.69 -0.63
C GLY A 13 30.30 42.36 -0.01
N ARG A 14 29.11 42.41 0.59
CA ARG A 14 28.41 41.19 1.05
C ARG A 14 28.06 40.31 -0.14
N PRO A 15 28.22 38.99 -0.05
CA PRO A 15 27.74 38.08 -1.07
C PRO A 15 26.21 38.15 -1.14
N ARG A 16 25.67 38.26 -2.35
CA ARG A 16 24.25 38.16 -2.64
C ARG A 16 23.81 36.69 -2.45
N ASP A 17 22.95 36.49 -1.47
CA ASP A 17 22.25 35.22 -1.23
C ASP A 17 21.26 34.98 -2.38
N PRO A 18 21.29 33.83 -3.10
CA PRO A 18 20.27 33.48 -4.05
C PRO A 18 19.10 32.81 -3.33
N ALA A 19 18.33 33.60 -2.58
CA ALA A 19 17.05 33.13 -2.05
C ALA A 19 16.03 33.00 -3.18
N HIS A 20 16.02 31.89 -3.87
CA HIS A 20 14.82 31.40 -4.54
C HIS A 20 13.89 30.92 -3.42
N GLY A 21 12.77 31.63 -3.27
CA GLY A 21 11.79 31.41 -2.23
C GLY A 21 11.21 30.00 -2.28
N VAL A 22 11.73 29.13 -1.43
CA VAL A 22 11.06 27.93 -0.99
C VAL A 22 10.00 28.39 -0.01
N GLN A 23 8.75 28.34 -0.40
CA GLN A 23 7.63 28.64 0.48
C GLN A 23 7.51 27.48 1.46
N GLU A 24 8.09 27.65 2.65
CA GLU A 24 7.89 26.74 3.78
C GLU A 24 6.40 26.64 4.10
N PHE A 25 5.92 25.42 4.32
CA PHE A 25 4.59 25.13 4.82
C PHE A 25 4.41 25.76 6.21
N ARG A 26 3.89 26.99 6.28
CA ARG A 26 3.39 27.61 7.50
C ARG A 26 1.88 27.47 7.51
N PRO A 27 1.27 26.88 8.55
CA PRO A 27 -0.17 26.90 8.73
C PRO A 27 -0.61 28.29 9.21
N GLU A 28 -0.48 29.30 8.38
CA GLU A 28 -1.23 30.53 8.59
C GLU A 28 -2.70 30.24 8.24
N ARG A 29 -3.65 30.84 8.96
CA ARG A 29 -5.11 30.71 8.85
C ARG A 29 -5.65 31.07 7.45
N SER A 30 -5.12 30.47 6.40
CA SER A 30 -5.77 30.41 5.12
C SER A 30 -6.86 29.35 5.20
N VAL A 31 -7.99 29.63 4.62
CA VAL A 31 -9.09 28.69 4.49
C VAL A 31 -8.54 27.43 3.88
N ALA A 32 -8.56 26.32 4.63
CA ALA A 32 -7.97 25.06 4.18
C ALA A 32 -8.76 24.53 2.97
N THR A 33 -8.08 24.22 1.90
CA THR A 33 -8.65 23.56 0.72
C THR A 33 -8.35 22.06 0.73
N HIS A 34 -8.85 21.30 -0.25
CA HIS A 34 -8.49 19.90 -0.43
C HIS A 34 -7.12 19.79 -1.09
N ASP A 35 -6.06 19.85 -0.31
CA ASP A 35 -4.68 19.97 -0.78
C ASP A 35 -3.80 18.73 -0.52
N ILE A 36 -4.38 17.65 -0.01
CA ILE A 36 -3.75 16.34 0.20
C ILE A 36 -4.46 15.30 -0.66
N ILE A 37 -3.84 14.92 -1.76
CA ILE A 37 -4.42 13.96 -2.71
C ILE A 37 -3.69 12.63 -2.56
N VAL A 38 -4.41 11.56 -2.20
CA VAL A 38 -3.86 10.22 -2.05
C VAL A 38 -4.49 9.27 -3.07
N ILE A 39 -3.67 8.58 -3.87
CA ILE A 39 -4.10 7.74 -5.00
C ILE A 39 -3.61 6.32 -4.80
N GLY A 40 -4.51 5.35 -4.89
CA GLY A 40 -4.23 3.93 -4.81
C GLY A 40 -4.60 3.19 -6.09
N ALA A 41 -3.73 2.29 -6.55
CA ALA A 41 -3.96 1.44 -7.72
C ALA A 41 -3.18 0.12 -7.66
N SER A 42 -3.57 -0.84 -8.50
CA SER A 42 -2.90 -2.14 -8.62
C SER A 42 -2.82 -2.59 -10.08
N ALA A 43 -3.49 -3.65 -10.48
CA ALA A 43 -3.52 -4.17 -11.85
C ALA A 43 -4.08 -3.11 -12.82
N GLY A 44 -3.35 -2.79 -13.91
CA GLY A 44 -3.66 -1.69 -14.83
C GLY A 44 -3.37 -0.29 -14.27
N GLY A 45 -2.76 -0.22 -13.08
CA GLY A 45 -2.56 1.03 -12.35
C GLY A 45 -1.49 1.95 -12.95
N VAL A 46 -0.49 1.43 -13.66
CA VAL A 46 0.53 2.27 -14.31
C VAL A 46 -0.12 3.19 -15.32
N GLU A 47 -0.93 2.64 -16.21
CA GLU A 47 -1.65 3.36 -17.25
C GLU A 47 -2.66 4.33 -16.65
N ALA A 48 -3.42 3.88 -15.65
CA ALA A 48 -4.43 4.71 -15.00
C ALA A 48 -3.81 5.90 -14.24
N ILE A 49 -2.79 5.67 -13.42
CA ILE A 49 -2.08 6.74 -12.71
C ILE A 49 -1.45 7.71 -13.70
N THR A 50 -0.78 7.20 -14.74
CA THR A 50 -0.14 8.03 -15.77
C THR A 50 -1.15 8.92 -16.47
N SER A 51 -2.33 8.39 -16.82
CA SER A 51 -3.40 9.16 -17.45
C SER A 51 -3.90 10.28 -16.54
N VAL A 52 -4.14 9.99 -15.25
CA VAL A 52 -4.57 11.01 -14.27
C VAL A 52 -3.51 12.09 -14.09
N ILE A 53 -2.25 11.71 -13.88
CA ILE A 53 -1.15 12.65 -13.59
C ILE A 53 -0.81 13.53 -14.78
N ALA A 54 -0.92 13.02 -16.01
CA ALA A 54 -0.62 13.78 -17.23
C ALA A 54 -1.54 15.00 -17.41
N GLU A 55 -2.77 14.93 -16.92
CA GLU A 55 -3.79 15.98 -17.06
C GLU A 55 -3.85 16.94 -15.86
N LEU A 56 -3.07 16.70 -14.78
CA LEU A 56 -3.02 17.62 -13.65
C LEU A 56 -2.28 18.92 -14.03
N PRO A 57 -2.76 20.09 -13.58
CA PRO A 57 -2.12 21.37 -13.88
C PRO A 57 -0.76 21.49 -13.20
N ARG A 58 0.17 22.18 -13.86
CA ARG A 58 1.55 22.39 -13.36
C ARG A 58 1.62 23.22 -12.09
N ASP A 59 0.64 24.05 -11.87
CA ASP A 59 0.47 24.92 -10.71
C ASP A 59 -0.51 24.38 -9.68
N LEU A 60 -0.69 23.05 -9.64
CA LEU A 60 -1.57 22.39 -8.70
C LEU A 60 -1.19 22.73 -7.25
N HIS A 61 -2.10 23.33 -6.52
CA HIS A 61 -1.89 23.73 -5.12
C HIS A 61 -2.19 22.59 -4.13
N ALA A 62 -1.61 21.41 -4.40
CA ALA A 62 -1.76 20.21 -3.60
C ALA A 62 -0.49 19.36 -3.62
N SER A 63 -0.34 18.51 -2.61
CA SER A 63 0.65 17.43 -2.57
C SER A 63 -0.05 16.13 -3.00
N VAL A 64 0.54 15.39 -3.93
CA VAL A 64 -0.03 14.16 -4.47
C VAL A 64 0.80 12.95 -4.02
N PHE A 65 0.14 11.95 -3.47
CA PHE A 65 0.78 10.71 -2.97
C PHE A 65 0.22 9.51 -3.71
N VAL A 66 1.10 8.68 -4.24
CA VAL A 66 0.73 7.55 -5.10
C VAL A 66 1.25 6.26 -4.51
N VAL A 67 0.35 5.30 -4.30
CA VAL A 67 0.66 3.90 -4.02
C VAL A 67 0.21 3.05 -5.20
N LEU A 68 1.15 2.33 -5.78
CA LEU A 68 0.91 1.30 -6.77
C LEU A 68 1.44 -0.02 -6.22
N HIS A 69 0.62 -1.07 -6.22
CA HIS A 69 1.11 -2.41 -5.89
C HIS A 69 2.13 -2.85 -6.91
N MET A 70 3.30 -3.23 -6.44
CA MET A 70 4.39 -3.68 -7.29
C MET A 70 5.21 -4.77 -6.60
N SER A 71 5.83 -5.63 -7.40
CA SER A 71 6.77 -6.61 -6.88
C SER A 71 8.01 -5.93 -6.30
N ARG A 72 8.71 -6.67 -5.42
CA ARG A 72 10.00 -6.21 -4.90
C ARG A 72 10.97 -5.97 -6.05
N GLY A 73 11.63 -4.83 -6.05
CA GLY A 73 12.59 -4.45 -7.07
C GLY A 73 12.62 -2.94 -7.30
N ARG A 74 13.28 -2.51 -8.39
CA ARG A 74 13.35 -1.09 -8.74
C ARG A 74 12.07 -0.66 -9.44
N SER A 75 11.44 0.40 -8.96
CA SER A 75 10.31 1.05 -9.61
C SER A 75 10.79 2.22 -10.46
N MET A 76 10.26 2.32 -11.67
CA MET A 76 10.47 3.46 -12.58
C MET A 76 9.25 4.38 -12.65
N LEU A 77 8.25 4.17 -11.79
CA LEU A 77 7.00 4.94 -11.85
C LEU A 77 7.25 6.45 -11.68
N ALA A 78 8.10 6.84 -10.74
CA ALA A 78 8.41 8.25 -10.51
C ALA A 78 9.04 8.92 -11.74
N GLU A 79 9.96 8.24 -12.42
CA GLU A 79 10.58 8.71 -13.65
C GLU A 79 9.57 8.83 -14.81
N ILE A 80 8.65 7.87 -14.92
CA ILE A 80 7.57 7.88 -15.91
C ILE A 80 6.64 9.09 -15.66
N LEU A 81 6.18 9.26 -14.42
CA LEU A 81 5.27 10.35 -14.06
C LEU A 81 5.91 11.73 -14.28
N THR A 82 7.20 11.89 -13.96
CA THR A 82 7.94 13.14 -14.20
C THR A 82 8.04 13.47 -15.69
N ARG A 83 8.16 12.45 -16.55
CA ARG A 83 8.27 12.69 -18.02
C ARG A 83 6.96 13.04 -18.67
N LEU A 84 5.86 12.48 -18.21
CA LEU A 84 4.56 12.57 -18.83
C LEU A 84 3.67 13.65 -18.20
N GLY A 85 3.86 13.90 -16.91
CA GLY A 85 3.10 14.92 -16.19
C GLY A 85 3.78 16.28 -16.16
N GLY A 86 3.04 17.26 -15.67
CA GLY A 86 3.52 18.63 -15.46
C GLY A 86 4.23 18.83 -14.10
N LEU A 87 4.08 17.86 -13.18
CA LEU A 87 4.57 17.93 -11.80
C LEU A 87 5.78 17.02 -11.59
N PRO A 88 6.79 17.43 -10.81
CA PRO A 88 7.91 16.57 -10.46
C PRO A 88 7.44 15.41 -9.56
N ALA A 89 7.84 14.19 -9.92
CA ALA A 89 7.55 12.98 -9.16
C ALA A 89 8.84 12.33 -8.65
N ALA A 90 8.87 11.91 -7.39
CA ALA A 90 9.99 11.18 -6.80
C ALA A 90 9.54 10.23 -5.70
N GLN A 91 10.36 9.23 -5.42
CA GLN A 91 10.26 8.47 -4.17
C GLN A 91 10.79 9.36 -3.05
N PRO A 92 10.01 9.58 -1.97
CA PRO A 92 10.43 10.47 -0.88
C PRO A 92 11.51 9.83 0.00
N ALA A 93 12.33 10.67 0.62
CA ALA A 93 13.15 10.26 1.75
C ALA A 93 12.29 10.17 3.04
N ASP A 94 12.70 9.33 4.01
CA ASP A 94 12.04 9.30 5.31
C ASP A 94 12.20 10.65 6.02
N GLY A 95 11.08 11.21 6.52
CA GLY A 95 11.03 12.53 7.17
C GLY A 95 11.02 13.71 6.19
N GLU A 96 10.84 13.47 4.89
CA GLU A 96 10.77 14.56 3.91
C GLU A 96 9.52 15.41 4.09
N SER A 97 9.71 16.75 4.14
CA SER A 97 8.60 17.71 4.27
C SER A 97 7.73 17.76 3.03
N LEU A 98 6.43 17.93 3.24
CA LEU A 98 5.44 18.04 2.17
C LEU A 98 5.62 19.33 1.37
N GLN A 99 5.48 19.24 0.05
CA GLN A 99 5.56 20.38 -0.88
C GLN A 99 4.37 20.33 -1.84
N TYR A 100 3.74 21.46 -2.09
CA TYR A 100 2.73 21.59 -3.12
C TYR A 100 3.35 21.44 -4.52
N GLY A 101 2.53 20.98 -5.47
CA GLY A 101 2.98 20.75 -6.83
C GLY A 101 3.98 19.60 -6.99
N ARG A 102 4.01 18.66 -6.04
CA ARG A 102 4.90 17.50 -6.05
C ARG A 102 4.15 16.19 -5.91
N ILE A 103 4.63 15.17 -6.60
CA ILE A 103 4.12 13.80 -6.53
C ILE A 103 5.12 12.94 -5.76
N TYR A 104 4.62 12.30 -4.69
CA TYR A 104 5.35 11.35 -3.86
C TYR A 104 4.93 9.94 -4.25
N VAL A 105 5.86 9.10 -4.71
CA VAL A 105 5.60 7.72 -5.14
C VAL A 105 6.13 6.75 -4.08
N ALA A 106 5.28 5.87 -3.58
CA ALA A 106 5.67 4.87 -2.59
C ALA A 106 6.81 3.98 -3.12
N MET A 107 7.75 3.68 -2.23
CA MET A 107 8.89 2.80 -2.52
C MET A 107 8.45 1.34 -2.49
N PRO A 108 9.00 0.47 -3.36
CA PRO A 108 8.83 -0.98 -3.23
C PRO A 108 9.23 -1.48 -1.83
N ASP A 109 8.48 -2.46 -1.32
CA ASP A 109 8.75 -3.12 -0.03
C ASP A 109 8.71 -2.19 1.20
N HIS A 110 8.11 -0.99 1.09
CA HIS A 110 7.90 -0.06 2.21
C HIS A 110 6.51 0.57 2.12
N HIS A 111 5.87 0.78 3.26
CA HIS A 111 4.67 1.63 3.32
C HIS A 111 5.07 3.10 3.37
N MET A 112 4.28 3.93 2.70
CA MET A 112 4.35 5.39 2.78
C MET A 112 3.20 5.86 3.66
N VAL A 113 3.50 6.62 4.71
CA VAL A 113 2.51 7.20 5.63
C VAL A 113 2.77 8.67 5.83
N LEU A 114 1.75 9.44 6.23
CA LEU A 114 1.82 10.88 6.45
C LEU A 114 1.72 11.19 7.94
N GLU A 115 2.66 12.00 8.43
CA GLU A 115 2.74 12.35 9.84
C GLU A 115 3.27 13.77 10.02
N GLY A 116 2.47 14.65 10.65
CA GLY A 116 2.95 15.96 11.12
C GLY A 116 3.59 16.86 10.05
N GLY A 117 3.15 16.79 8.79
CA GLY A 117 3.70 17.61 7.69
C GLY A 117 4.89 16.96 6.97
N VAL A 118 5.21 15.70 7.27
CA VAL A 118 6.29 14.94 6.63
C VAL A 118 5.79 13.60 6.09
N VAL A 119 6.53 13.06 5.13
CA VAL A 119 6.37 11.68 4.65
C VAL A 119 7.24 10.76 5.50
N ARG A 120 6.66 9.65 5.97
CA ARG A 120 7.41 8.58 6.64
C ARG A 120 7.45 7.35 5.77
N ILE A 121 8.60 6.71 5.70
CA ILE A 121 8.83 5.46 4.97
C ILE A 121 9.02 4.34 5.99
N VAL A 122 8.05 3.42 6.05
CA VAL A 122 7.97 2.42 7.12
C VAL A 122 8.09 1.01 6.53
N HIS A 123 9.00 0.21 7.08
CA HIS A 123 9.14 -1.20 6.77
C HIS A 123 8.44 -2.05 7.85
N SER A 124 7.11 -1.92 7.95
CA SER A 124 6.26 -2.75 8.81
C SER A 124 5.80 -4.02 8.10
N ALA A 125 4.99 -4.83 8.78
CA ALA A 125 4.36 -6.00 8.19
C ALA A 125 3.48 -5.61 6.98
N ALA A 126 3.30 -6.54 6.03
CA ALA A 126 2.43 -6.33 4.88
C ALA A 126 0.96 -6.17 5.31
N GLU A 127 0.21 -5.34 4.58
CA GLU A 127 -1.24 -5.27 4.68
C GLU A 127 -1.86 -5.80 3.38
N ASN A 128 -2.92 -6.59 3.50
CA ASN A 128 -3.59 -7.26 2.38
C ASN A 128 -2.62 -8.09 1.51
N GLY A 129 -1.54 -8.62 2.11
CA GLY A 129 -0.49 -9.39 1.45
C GLY A 129 0.47 -8.55 0.60
N VAL A 130 0.39 -7.21 0.62
CA VAL A 130 1.20 -6.31 -0.22
C VAL A 130 1.98 -5.27 0.60
N ARG A 131 3.09 -4.80 0.04
CA ARG A 131 3.89 -3.69 0.55
C ARG A 131 4.66 -3.02 -0.60
N PRO A 132 4.33 -1.75 -0.95
CA PRO A 132 3.39 -0.85 -0.30
C PRO A 132 1.94 -1.31 -0.41
N ALA A 133 1.10 -0.96 0.59
CA ALA A 133 -0.34 -1.05 0.58
C ALA A 133 -0.97 0.34 0.57
N VAL A 134 -2.19 0.46 0.04
CA VAL A 134 -2.94 1.73 -0.07
C VAL A 134 -3.49 2.16 1.28
N ASP A 135 -4.04 1.22 2.04
CA ASP A 135 -4.69 1.46 3.33
C ASP A 135 -3.83 2.26 4.33
N PRO A 136 -2.53 1.95 4.57
CA PRO A 136 -1.68 2.73 5.49
C PRO A 136 -1.54 4.20 5.10
N LEU A 137 -1.38 4.49 3.79
CA LEU A 137 -1.33 5.86 3.30
C LEU A 137 -2.64 6.59 3.57
N PHE A 138 -3.77 5.99 3.19
CA PHE A 138 -5.09 6.62 3.30
C PHE A 138 -5.46 6.88 4.77
N ARG A 139 -5.27 5.90 5.65
CA ARG A 139 -5.54 6.06 7.09
C ARG A 139 -4.66 7.13 7.73
N SER A 140 -3.37 7.16 7.39
CA SER A 140 -2.46 8.19 7.93
C SER A 140 -2.80 9.59 7.42
N ALA A 141 -3.15 9.72 6.14
CA ALA A 141 -3.63 10.97 5.56
C ALA A 141 -4.91 11.46 6.25
N ALA A 142 -5.91 10.60 6.40
CA ALA A 142 -7.16 10.90 7.09
C ALA A 142 -6.91 11.42 8.51
N ARG A 143 -6.04 10.75 9.27
CA ARG A 143 -5.69 11.14 10.63
C ARG A 143 -4.96 12.49 10.70
N ALA A 144 -4.00 12.72 9.79
CA ALA A 144 -3.15 13.90 9.85
C ALA A 144 -3.81 15.16 9.28
N TYR A 145 -4.72 15.00 8.30
CA TYR A 145 -5.24 16.14 7.52
C TYR A 145 -6.78 16.22 7.48
N GLY A 146 -7.48 15.19 7.91
CA GLY A 146 -8.95 15.20 8.04
C GLY A 146 -9.65 15.59 6.74
N PRO A 147 -10.52 16.63 6.77
CA PRO A 147 -11.33 17.05 5.62
C PRO A 147 -10.52 17.53 4.40
N ARG A 148 -9.23 17.83 4.57
CA ARG A 148 -8.36 18.27 3.47
C ARG A 148 -7.99 17.15 2.50
N VAL A 149 -8.29 15.89 2.85
CA VAL A 149 -7.85 14.73 2.08
C VAL A 149 -8.85 14.39 0.97
N VAL A 150 -8.34 14.16 -0.23
CA VAL A 150 -9.03 13.50 -1.33
C VAL A 150 -8.41 12.12 -1.54
N GLY A 151 -9.20 11.08 -1.28
CA GLY A 151 -8.80 9.70 -1.55
C GLY A 151 -9.31 9.24 -2.92
N VAL A 152 -8.42 8.69 -3.73
CA VAL A 152 -8.72 8.23 -5.09
C VAL A 152 -8.38 6.75 -5.22
N ILE A 153 -9.36 5.91 -5.50
CA ILE A 153 -9.19 4.50 -5.83
C ILE A 153 -9.31 4.31 -7.34
N LEU A 154 -8.27 3.80 -7.96
CA LEU A 154 -8.23 3.43 -9.36
C LEU A 154 -8.32 1.91 -9.56
N THR A 155 -8.11 1.45 -10.77
CA THR A 155 -8.10 0.04 -11.16
C THR A 155 -7.19 -0.82 -10.28
N GLY A 156 -7.66 -2.02 -9.92
CA GLY A 156 -6.93 -2.99 -9.13
C GLY A 156 -7.80 -4.19 -8.73
N ASN A 157 -7.16 -5.29 -8.34
CA ASN A 157 -7.83 -6.48 -7.82
C ASN A 157 -8.02 -6.37 -6.30
N LEU A 158 -8.97 -7.16 -5.79
CA LEU A 158 -9.33 -7.22 -4.37
C LEU A 158 -9.83 -5.86 -3.84
N ASP A 159 -9.45 -5.49 -2.62
CA ASP A 159 -10.09 -4.41 -1.86
C ASP A 159 -9.13 -3.49 -1.09
N ASP A 160 -7.82 -3.56 -1.33
CA ASP A 160 -6.87 -2.66 -0.64
C ASP A 160 -7.17 -1.19 -0.95
N GLY A 161 -7.13 -0.35 0.08
CA GLY A 161 -7.54 1.05 0.04
C GLY A 161 -8.99 1.29 0.45
N THR A 162 -9.85 0.25 0.51
CA THR A 162 -11.26 0.41 0.91
C THR A 162 -11.38 0.86 2.37
N ALA A 163 -10.65 0.23 3.30
CA ALA A 163 -10.67 0.63 4.70
C ALA A 163 -10.04 2.02 4.91
N GLY A 164 -8.97 2.32 4.18
CA GLY A 164 -8.37 3.65 4.19
C GLY A 164 -9.30 4.73 3.63
N LEU A 165 -10.07 4.44 2.56
CA LEU A 165 -11.05 5.36 2.00
C LEU A 165 -12.22 5.59 2.97
N ALA A 166 -12.67 4.55 3.68
CA ALA A 166 -13.65 4.69 4.76
C ALA A 166 -13.15 5.63 5.86
N ALA A 167 -11.89 5.50 6.28
CA ALA A 167 -11.27 6.39 7.24
C ALA A 167 -11.19 7.84 6.74
N ILE A 168 -10.91 8.06 5.45
CA ILE A 168 -10.95 9.41 4.84
C ILE A 168 -12.36 9.98 4.92
N LYS A 169 -13.39 9.20 4.60
CA LYS A 169 -14.79 9.66 4.70
C LYS A 169 -15.20 9.96 6.13
N SER A 170 -14.84 9.11 7.09
CA SER A 170 -15.12 9.33 8.51
C SER A 170 -14.41 10.59 9.05
N ALA A 171 -13.27 10.96 8.48
CA ALA A 171 -12.54 12.18 8.79
C ALA A 171 -13.07 13.44 8.07
N GLY A 172 -14.13 13.31 7.25
CA GLY A 172 -14.76 14.40 6.51
C GLY A 172 -14.08 14.72 5.17
N GLY A 173 -13.20 13.87 4.69
CA GLY A 173 -12.56 14.00 3.38
C GLY A 173 -13.45 13.53 2.22
N VAL A 174 -12.93 13.65 1.01
CA VAL A 174 -13.63 13.32 -0.25
C VAL A 174 -13.12 11.98 -0.80
N ALA A 175 -14.06 11.15 -1.25
CA ALA A 175 -13.79 9.86 -1.87
C ALA A 175 -14.13 9.88 -3.36
N ILE A 176 -13.13 9.58 -4.19
CA ILE A 176 -13.26 9.42 -5.64
C ILE A 176 -12.91 7.97 -6.00
N VAL A 177 -13.71 7.34 -6.82
CA VAL A 177 -13.47 5.99 -7.31
C VAL A 177 -13.60 5.98 -8.83
N GLN A 178 -12.65 5.33 -9.51
CA GLN A 178 -12.74 5.08 -10.93
C GLN A 178 -13.98 4.24 -11.24
N ASP A 179 -14.69 4.56 -12.31
CA ASP A 179 -15.83 3.78 -12.79
C ASP A 179 -15.40 2.32 -13.02
N PRO A 180 -16.01 1.35 -12.31
CA PRO A 180 -15.66 -0.06 -12.47
C PRO A 180 -15.87 -0.62 -13.87
N ASP A 181 -16.80 -0.02 -14.65
CA ASP A 181 -17.15 -0.53 -15.98
C ASP A 181 -16.06 -0.23 -17.02
N GLU A 182 -15.18 0.75 -16.78
CA GLU A 182 -14.01 1.02 -17.62
C GLU A 182 -12.68 0.58 -17.00
N ALA A 183 -12.66 0.22 -15.72
CA ALA A 183 -11.45 -0.18 -15.03
C ALA A 183 -10.91 -1.50 -15.60
N PHE A 184 -9.59 -1.57 -15.88
CA PHE A 184 -8.93 -2.80 -16.33
C PHE A 184 -9.16 -3.97 -15.34
N ALA A 185 -9.09 -3.70 -14.04
CA ALA A 185 -9.41 -4.61 -12.97
C ALA A 185 -10.39 -3.92 -12.00
N PRO A 186 -11.68 -4.26 -12.01
CA PRO A 186 -12.70 -3.53 -11.27
C PRO A 186 -12.81 -3.89 -9.78
N GLY A 187 -11.96 -4.77 -9.26
CA GLY A 187 -12.03 -5.25 -7.86
C GLY A 187 -11.96 -4.12 -6.86
N MET A 188 -10.85 -3.38 -6.78
CA MET A 188 -10.68 -2.25 -5.86
C MET A 188 -11.79 -1.19 -6.00
N PRO A 189 -12.18 -0.73 -7.22
CA PRO A 189 -13.31 0.17 -7.38
C PRO A 189 -14.63 -0.38 -6.84
N ARG A 190 -14.98 -1.62 -7.14
CA ARG A 190 -16.24 -2.24 -6.68
C ARG A 190 -16.27 -2.42 -5.17
N SER A 191 -15.18 -2.88 -4.56
CA SER A 191 -15.08 -3.03 -3.11
C SER A 191 -15.22 -1.69 -2.39
N ALA A 192 -14.57 -0.64 -2.90
CA ALA A 192 -14.70 0.71 -2.37
C ALA A 192 -16.16 1.23 -2.44
N ILE A 193 -16.84 1.09 -3.59
CA ILE A 193 -18.23 1.51 -3.77
C ILE A 193 -19.18 0.71 -2.87
N ALA A 194 -18.92 -0.58 -2.67
CA ALA A 194 -19.77 -1.44 -1.85
C ALA A 194 -19.69 -1.12 -0.35
N ALA A 195 -18.52 -0.69 0.14
CA ALA A 195 -18.25 -0.51 1.57
C ALA A 195 -18.24 0.95 2.04
N VAL A 196 -18.03 1.91 1.13
CA VAL A 196 -17.85 3.33 1.48
C VAL A 196 -18.89 4.21 0.80
N SER A 197 -19.38 5.24 1.50
CA SER A 197 -20.20 6.29 0.90
C SER A 197 -19.30 7.17 0.00
N VAL A 198 -19.10 6.74 -1.24
CA VAL A 198 -18.24 7.41 -2.23
C VAL A 198 -18.93 8.69 -2.72
N ASP A 199 -18.20 9.81 -2.80
CA ASP A 199 -18.74 11.08 -3.30
C ASP A 199 -18.84 11.10 -4.84
N HIS A 200 -17.81 10.53 -5.50
CA HIS A 200 -17.72 10.56 -6.95
C HIS A 200 -17.28 9.21 -7.51
N VAL A 201 -18.07 8.64 -8.41
CA VAL A 201 -17.68 7.52 -9.27
C VAL A 201 -17.53 8.08 -10.67
N LEU A 202 -16.31 8.10 -11.20
CA LEU A 202 -15.97 8.85 -12.41
C LEU A 202 -15.19 8.01 -13.42
N PRO A 203 -15.43 8.21 -14.72
CA PRO A 203 -14.49 7.78 -15.75
C PRO A 203 -13.09 8.35 -15.50
N LEU A 204 -12.07 7.57 -15.86
CA LEU A 204 -10.67 7.92 -15.59
C LEU A 204 -10.28 9.33 -16.06
N ARG A 205 -10.79 9.74 -17.26
CA ARG A 205 -10.54 11.06 -17.86
C ARG A 205 -11.11 12.23 -17.06
N ASP A 206 -12.14 12.00 -16.24
CA ASP A 206 -12.82 13.06 -15.50
C ASP A 206 -12.22 13.25 -14.09
N ILE A 207 -11.44 12.28 -13.60
CA ILE A 207 -10.78 12.32 -12.29
C ILE A 207 -9.81 13.50 -12.14
N PRO A 208 -8.91 13.83 -13.08
CA PRO A 208 -8.02 14.99 -12.97
C PRO A 208 -8.77 16.32 -12.87
N VAL A 209 -9.87 16.45 -13.61
CA VAL A 209 -10.72 17.64 -13.57
C VAL A 209 -11.36 17.81 -12.20
N MET A 210 -11.88 16.72 -11.63
CA MET A 210 -12.47 16.72 -10.29
C MET A 210 -11.41 17.03 -9.21
N ILE A 211 -10.23 16.41 -9.25
CA ILE A 211 -9.13 16.72 -8.33
C ILE A 211 -8.81 18.21 -8.40
N THR A 212 -8.66 18.78 -9.60
CA THR A 212 -8.32 20.19 -9.78
C THR A 212 -9.41 21.11 -9.21
N ALA A 213 -10.68 20.79 -9.43
CA ALA A 213 -11.79 21.56 -8.84
C ALA A 213 -11.76 21.53 -7.31
N LEU A 214 -11.60 20.35 -6.72
CA LEU A 214 -11.55 20.19 -5.26
C LEU A 214 -10.38 20.95 -4.61
N THR A 215 -9.25 21.08 -5.29
CA THR A 215 -8.12 21.87 -4.73
C THR A 215 -8.42 23.38 -4.64
N GLN A 216 -9.48 23.85 -5.31
CA GLN A 216 -9.96 25.24 -5.25
C GLN A 216 -11.15 25.40 -4.27
N GLU A 217 -11.73 24.30 -3.80
CA GLU A 217 -12.84 24.31 -2.86
C GLU A 217 -12.32 24.39 -1.41
N ILE A 218 -13.11 25.08 -0.58
CA ILE A 218 -12.84 25.18 0.84
C ILE A 218 -13.21 23.84 1.50
N ALA A 219 -12.23 23.17 2.10
CA ALA A 219 -12.49 21.99 2.92
C ALA A 219 -13.32 22.37 4.15
N ALA A 220 -14.20 21.46 4.57
CA ALA A 220 -15.00 21.68 5.77
C ALA A 220 -14.10 21.98 6.98
N PRO A 221 -14.50 22.90 7.89
CA PRO A 221 -13.72 23.16 9.07
C PRO A 221 -13.56 21.87 9.89
N VAL A 222 -12.35 21.62 10.39
CA VAL A 222 -12.07 20.51 11.30
C VAL A 222 -12.90 20.77 12.58
N HIS A 223 -14.08 20.21 12.64
CA HIS A 223 -14.77 20.08 13.93
C HIS A 223 -13.97 19.05 14.71
N ALA A 224 -13.46 19.45 15.86
CA ALA A 224 -12.88 18.52 16.83
C ALA A 224 -14.02 17.59 17.29
N HIS A 225 -14.32 16.58 16.48
CA HIS A 225 -15.19 15.51 16.91
C HIS A 225 -14.44 14.74 18.00
N GLU A 226 -15.07 14.60 19.15
CA GLU A 226 -14.64 13.74 20.26
C GLU A 226 -14.51 12.26 19.83
N SER A 227 -14.74 11.95 18.55
CA SER A 227 -14.60 10.62 17.94
C SER A 227 -13.16 10.19 17.64
N SER A 228 -12.14 11.01 17.93
CA SER A 228 -10.74 10.59 17.79
C SER A 228 -10.30 9.48 18.76
N ALA A 229 -11.23 9.02 19.63
CA ALA A 229 -10.96 7.89 20.54
C ALA A 229 -10.90 6.50 19.85
N HIS A 230 -11.32 6.40 18.58
CA HIS A 230 -11.32 5.13 17.83
C HIS A 230 -10.29 5.06 16.69
N LEU A 231 -9.64 6.18 16.33
CA LEU A 231 -8.47 6.12 15.47
C LEU A 231 -7.33 5.54 16.30
N GLN A 232 -7.08 4.25 16.14
CA GLN A 232 -5.98 3.59 16.86
C GLN A 232 -4.68 4.38 16.66
N PRO A 233 -3.83 4.48 17.70
CA PRO A 233 -2.52 5.12 17.55
C PRO A 233 -1.81 4.50 16.34
N MET A 234 -1.06 5.31 15.58
CA MET A 234 -0.12 4.80 14.59
C MET A 234 0.63 3.64 15.23
N GLU A 235 0.62 2.49 14.55
CA GLU A 235 1.16 1.26 15.10
C GLU A 235 2.54 1.53 15.72
N PRO A 236 2.77 1.17 16.99
CA PRO A 236 4.09 1.27 17.56
C PRO A 236 5.04 0.45 16.69
N ASP A 237 6.24 0.96 16.50
CA ASP A 237 7.33 0.23 15.84
C ASP A 237 7.33 -1.21 16.35
N LEU A 238 7.01 -2.17 15.46
CA LEU A 238 6.75 -3.57 15.82
C LEU A 238 7.95 -4.24 16.51
N GLY A 239 9.14 -3.62 16.45
CA GLY A 239 10.31 -4.01 17.25
C GLY A 239 10.15 -3.82 18.76
N GLN A 240 9.13 -3.06 19.21
CA GLN A 240 8.92 -2.72 20.62
C GLN A 240 7.64 -3.30 21.24
N MET A 241 6.84 -4.09 20.49
CA MET A 241 5.66 -4.71 21.09
C MET A 241 6.03 -5.76 22.15
N PRO A 242 5.43 -5.72 23.34
CA PRO A 242 5.67 -6.72 24.39
C PRO A 242 5.39 -8.14 23.90
N LEU A 243 6.22 -9.10 24.32
CA LEU A 243 6.06 -10.52 23.96
C LEU A 243 4.70 -11.12 24.36
N ALA A 244 3.96 -10.48 25.26
CA ALA A 244 2.60 -10.84 25.65
C ALA A 244 1.71 -9.59 25.59
N LEU A 245 0.72 -9.59 24.69
CA LEU A 245 -0.34 -8.59 24.72
C LEU A 245 -1.25 -8.86 25.90
N GLU A 246 -1.38 -7.89 26.80
CA GLU A 246 -2.43 -7.92 27.81
C GLU A 246 -3.80 -8.02 27.13
N PRO A 247 -4.82 -8.64 27.77
CA PRO A 247 -6.16 -8.77 27.17
C PRO A 247 -6.75 -7.44 26.67
N LYS A 248 -6.43 -6.33 27.31
CA LYS A 248 -6.87 -4.97 26.97
C LYS A 248 -6.20 -4.38 25.70
N ASP A 249 -5.03 -4.92 25.32
CA ASP A 249 -4.23 -4.46 24.20
C ASP A 249 -4.41 -5.36 22.95
N ARG A 250 -5.35 -6.32 23.03
CA ARG A 250 -5.65 -7.23 21.92
C ARG A 250 -6.47 -6.49 20.85
N PRO A 251 -6.12 -6.61 19.57
CA PRO A 251 -6.78 -5.84 18.50
C PRO A 251 -8.19 -6.34 18.13
N GLY A 252 -8.85 -7.15 18.96
CA GLY A 252 -10.19 -7.67 18.70
C GLY A 252 -10.45 -9.06 19.29
N ARG A 253 -11.38 -9.82 18.71
CA ARG A 253 -11.67 -11.22 19.09
C ARG A 253 -10.66 -12.16 18.45
N VAL A 254 -10.30 -13.23 19.13
CA VAL A 254 -9.48 -14.30 18.54
C VAL A 254 -10.27 -14.96 17.40
N SER A 255 -9.64 -15.02 16.22
CA SER A 255 -10.18 -15.72 15.07
C SER A 255 -9.84 -17.21 15.10
N VAL A 256 -10.65 -18.01 14.39
CA VAL A 256 -10.31 -19.41 14.08
C VAL A 256 -9.29 -19.52 12.94
N LEU A 257 -9.01 -18.41 12.25
CA LEU A 257 -8.09 -18.35 11.13
C LEU A 257 -6.65 -18.16 11.60
N THR A 258 -5.70 -18.58 10.79
CA THR A 258 -4.26 -18.34 10.96
C THR A 258 -3.75 -17.40 9.89
N CYS A 259 -2.71 -16.63 10.21
CA CYS A 259 -2.09 -15.70 9.27
C CYS A 259 -1.43 -16.46 8.11
N PRO A 260 -1.76 -16.18 6.84
CA PRO A 260 -1.15 -16.86 5.69
C PRO A 260 0.37 -16.64 5.57
N GLU A 261 0.90 -15.52 6.10
CA GLU A 261 2.33 -15.24 6.00
C GLU A 261 3.16 -15.81 7.15
N CYS A 262 2.72 -15.63 8.40
CA CYS A 262 3.52 -16.04 9.57
C CYS A 262 2.92 -17.21 10.35
N HIS A 263 1.77 -17.74 9.93
CA HIS A 263 1.02 -18.83 10.53
C HIS A 263 0.64 -18.60 12.02
N GLY A 264 0.72 -17.33 12.48
CA GLY A 264 0.31 -16.93 13.83
C GLY A 264 -1.20 -16.74 13.95
N THR A 265 -1.69 -16.73 15.20
CA THR A 265 -3.10 -16.44 15.51
C THR A 265 -3.51 -15.08 14.95
N LEU A 266 -4.71 -15.02 14.38
CA LEU A 266 -5.36 -13.79 13.95
C LEU A 266 -6.37 -13.32 14.99
N TRP A 267 -6.56 -12.02 15.04
CA TRP A 267 -7.65 -11.34 15.75
C TRP A 267 -8.54 -10.64 14.74
N GLU A 268 -9.84 -10.73 14.97
CA GLU A 268 -10.88 -10.04 14.19
C GLU A 268 -11.23 -8.74 14.87
N ALA A 269 -11.26 -7.66 14.09
CA ALA A 269 -11.70 -6.34 14.51
C ALA A 269 -12.59 -5.73 13.40
N ASP A 270 -13.59 -4.98 13.81
CA ASP A 270 -14.39 -4.17 12.89
C ASP A 270 -13.80 -2.74 12.87
N GLU A 271 -13.20 -2.34 11.76
CA GLU A 271 -12.67 -1.01 11.52
C GLU A 271 -13.58 -0.30 10.51
N GLU A 272 -14.24 0.81 10.91
CA GLU A 272 -15.19 1.54 10.06
C GLU A 272 -16.26 0.64 9.41
N SER A 273 -16.76 -0.37 10.15
CA SER A 273 -17.68 -1.41 9.68
C SER A 273 -17.08 -2.38 8.65
N ILE A 274 -15.78 -2.40 8.48
CA ILE A 274 -15.05 -3.36 7.63
C ILE A 274 -14.37 -4.39 8.52
N LEU A 275 -14.65 -5.68 8.26
CA LEU A 275 -14.02 -6.78 8.98
C LEU A 275 -12.53 -6.91 8.61
N ARG A 276 -11.67 -6.80 9.61
CA ARG A 276 -10.20 -6.89 9.46
C ARG A 276 -9.66 -8.03 10.32
N PHE A 277 -8.60 -8.65 9.83
CA PHE A 277 -7.85 -9.70 10.53
C PHE A 277 -6.43 -9.24 10.74
N ARG A 278 -5.95 -9.26 11.98
CA ARG A 278 -4.60 -8.84 12.32
C ARG A 278 -3.87 -9.92 13.11
N CYS A 279 -2.63 -10.24 12.75
CA CYS A 279 -1.80 -11.13 13.53
C CYS A 279 -0.88 -10.36 14.49
N ARG A 280 -0.21 -11.10 15.39
CA ARG A 280 0.73 -10.51 16.36
C ARG A 280 1.95 -9.86 15.72
N VAL A 281 2.40 -10.34 14.54
CA VAL A 281 3.52 -9.76 13.80
C VAL A 281 3.12 -8.44 13.14
N GLY A 282 1.80 -8.19 12.98
CA GLY A 282 1.27 -6.98 12.42
C GLY A 282 0.75 -7.14 10.97
N HIS A 283 0.75 -8.35 10.40
CA HIS A 283 0.07 -8.56 9.11
C HIS A 283 -1.41 -8.30 9.27
N VAL A 284 -1.98 -7.57 8.33
CA VAL A 284 -3.40 -7.18 8.32
C VAL A 284 -4.03 -7.64 7.02
N TYR A 285 -5.26 -8.15 7.12
CA TYR A 285 -6.05 -8.59 5.97
C TYR A 285 -7.48 -8.09 6.10
N SER A 286 -8.09 -7.74 4.98
CA SER A 286 -9.53 -7.70 4.84
C SER A 286 -10.09 -9.12 4.71
N ALA A 287 -11.40 -9.28 4.73
CA ALA A 287 -12.02 -10.58 4.49
C ALA A 287 -11.74 -11.10 3.08
N GLU A 288 -11.74 -10.22 2.07
CA GLU A 288 -11.51 -10.57 0.67
C GLU A 288 -10.05 -10.95 0.43
N SER A 289 -9.10 -10.16 0.92
CA SER A 289 -7.67 -10.47 0.81
C SER A 289 -7.28 -11.72 1.60
N MET A 290 -7.95 -12.00 2.73
CA MET A 290 -7.78 -13.24 3.48
C MET A 290 -8.22 -14.46 2.68
N LEU A 291 -9.41 -14.40 2.06
CA LEU A 291 -9.93 -15.48 1.23
C LEU A 291 -9.02 -15.75 0.01
N ALA A 292 -8.53 -14.70 -0.63
CA ALA A 292 -7.58 -14.82 -1.74
C ALA A 292 -6.27 -15.50 -1.29
N ALA A 293 -5.69 -15.05 -0.18
CA ALA A 293 -4.46 -15.62 0.38
C ALA A 293 -4.63 -17.11 0.76
N GLN A 294 -5.78 -17.49 1.33
CA GLN A 294 -6.09 -18.90 1.62
C GLN A 294 -6.22 -19.74 0.35
N THR A 295 -6.81 -19.19 -0.70
CA THR A 295 -6.92 -19.89 -2.00
C THR A 295 -5.53 -20.17 -2.56
N ASP A 296 -4.65 -19.17 -2.59
CA ASP A 296 -3.26 -19.31 -3.04
C ASP A 296 -2.46 -20.32 -2.20
N GLU A 297 -2.74 -20.40 -0.89
CA GLU A 297 -2.08 -21.36 0.00
C GLU A 297 -2.54 -22.80 -0.28
N VAL A 298 -3.83 -23.01 -0.51
CA VAL A 298 -4.37 -24.32 -0.91
C VAL A 298 -3.76 -24.77 -2.24
N ASP A 299 -3.74 -23.90 -3.24
CA ASP A 299 -3.14 -24.21 -4.55
C ASP A 299 -1.67 -24.59 -4.42
N ARG A 300 -0.91 -23.81 -3.64
CA ARG A 300 0.51 -24.10 -3.38
C ARG A 300 0.70 -25.46 -2.70
N ALA A 301 -0.13 -25.77 -1.70
CA ALA A 301 -0.06 -27.05 -1.00
C ALA A 301 -0.37 -28.23 -1.94
N LEU A 302 -1.36 -28.10 -2.82
CA LEU A 302 -1.70 -29.12 -3.83
C LEU A 302 -0.55 -29.32 -4.83
N TRP A 303 0.07 -28.25 -5.33
CA TRP A 303 1.24 -28.35 -6.22
C TRP A 303 2.44 -29.03 -5.55
N ILE A 304 2.70 -28.72 -4.26
CA ILE A 304 3.76 -29.38 -3.49
C ILE A 304 3.46 -30.88 -3.33
N ALA A 305 2.20 -31.23 -3.01
CA ALA A 305 1.79 -32.61 -2.85
C ALA A 305 1.95 -33.39 -4.17
N LEU A 306 1.46 -32.85 -5.30
CA LEU A 306 1.56 -33.46 -6.62
C LEU A 306 3.02 -33.72 -7.00
N ARG A 307 3.87 -32.69 -6.92
CA ARG A 307 5.30 -32.81 -7.21
C ARG A 307 5.97 -33.90 -6.34
N THR A 308 5.64 -33.93 -5.04
CA THR A 308 6.23 -34.93 -4.12
C THR A 308 5.83 -36.34 -4.50
N LEU A 309 4.59 -36.54 -4.95
CA LEU A 309 4.11 -37.86 -5.43
C LEU A 309 4.82 -38.25 -6.74
N GLU A 310 4.97 -37.33 -7.70
CA GLU A 310 5.72 -37.58 -8.94
C GLU A 310 7.19 -37.95 -8.68
N GLU A 311 7.87 -37.20 -7.79
CA GLU A 311 9.24 -37.51 -7.35
C GLU A 311 9.33 -38.88 -6.68
N ARG A 312 8.31 -39.27 -5.89
CA ARG A 312 8.21 -40.59 -5.25
C ARG A 312 8.06 -41.69 -6.26
N VAL A 313 7.23 -41.54 -7.31
CA VAL A 313 7.10 -42.46 -8.44
C VAL A 313 8.46 -42.65 -9.12
N ALA A 314 9.11 -41.55 -9.50
CA ALA A 314 10.40 -41.60 -10.19
C ALA A 314 11.50 -42.27 -9.35
N LEU A 315 11.56 -41.98 -8.03
CA LEU A 315 12.53 -42.60 -7.15
C LEU A 315 12.29 -44.10 -6.95
N THR A 316 11.03 -44.50 -6.69
CA THR A 316 10.69 -45.90 -6.47
C THR A 316 10.90 -46.76 -7.72
N SER A 317 10.62 -46.22 -8.92
CA SER A 317 10.90 -46.88 -10.20
C SER A 317 12.41 -47.08 -10.39
N ARG A 318 13.25 -46.08 -10.13
CA ARG A 318 14.71 -46.21 -10.18
C ARG A 318 15.25 -47.24 -9.18
N LEU A 319 14.65 -47.33 -7.99
CA LEU A 319 15.05 -48.33 -6.99
C LEU A 319 14.62 -49.75 -7.42
N ALA A 320 13.47 -49.89 -8.04
CA ALA A 320 13.04 -51.17 -8.63
C ALA A 320 14.00 -51.64 -9.72
N ASP A 321 14.41 -50.74 -10.64
CA ASP A 321 15.41 -51.06 -11.69
C ASP A 321 16.76 -51.49 -11.09
N ARG A 322 17.27 -50.73 -10.10
CA ARG A 322 18.52 -51.11 -9.42
C ARG A 322 18.42 -52.48 -8.73
N ALA A 323 17.29 -52.79 -8.12
CA ALA A 323 17.06 -54.08 -7.49
C ALA A 323 17.01 -55.22 -8.53
N ARG A 324 16.40 -54.99 -9.70
CA ARG A 324 16.37 -55.91 -10.85
C ARG A 324 17.78 -56.22 -11.36
N HIS A 325 18.60 -55.17 -11.54
CA HIS A 325 20.01 -55.34 -11.97
C HIS A 325 20.88 -56.11 -10.98
N ARG A 326 20.48 -56.15 -9.70
CA ARG A 326 21.17 -56.91 -8.64
C ARG A 326 20.53 -58.28 -8.37
N GLU A 327 19.60 -58.71 -9.22
CA GLU A 327 18.84 -59.97 -9.09
C GLU A 327 17.98 -60.09 -7.83
N HIS A 328 17.71 -58.93 -7.14
CA HIS A 328 16.86 -58.88 -5.94
C HIS A 328 15.35 -58.73 -6.32
N HIS A 329 14.80 -59.75 -6.98
CA HIS A 329 13.47 -59.68 -7.59
C HIS A 329 12.30 -59.40 -6.65
N TRP A 330 12.36 -59.83 -5.39
CA TRP A 330 11.29 -59.55 -4.43
C TRP A 330 11.34 -58.07 -3.98
N VAL A 331 12.57 -57.46 -3.86
CA VAL A 331 12.73 -56.06 -3.55
C VAL A 331 12.25 -55.16 -4.71
N ALA A 332 12.55 -55.60 -5.94
CA ALA A 332 12.09 -54.88 -7.13
C ALA A 332 10.55 -54.84 -7.16
N ARG A 333 9.86 -55.99 -6.94
CA ARG A 333 8.38 -56.00 -6.88
C ARG A 333 7.79 -55.10 -5.80
N ALA A 334 8.45 -55.01 -4.65
CA ALA A 334 7.97 -54.15 -3.57
C ALA A 334 8.08 -52.66 -3.94
N PHE A 335 9.14 -52.24 -4.66
CA PHE A 335 9.27 -50.86 -5.16
C PHE A 335 8.32 -50.57 -6.32
N ASP A 336 8.11 -51.52 -7.24
CA ASP A 336 7.12 -51.38 -8.32
C ASP A 336 5.71 -51.20 -7.78
N GLN A 337 5.33 -51.90 -6.68
CA GLN A 337 4.03 -51.68 -6.05
C GLN A 337 3.93 -50.27 -5.46
N ARG A 338 4.97 -49.79 -4.75
CA ARG A 338 4.99 -48.43 -4.20
C ARG A 338 4.93 -47.35 -5.27
N ALA A 339 5.54 -47.61 -6.45
CA ALA A 339 5.44 -46.70 -7.58
C ALA A 339 4.00 -46.60 -8.08
N ARG A 340 3.34 -47.76 -8.31
CA ARG A 340 1.94 -47.78 -8.72
C ARG A 340 0.99 -47.10 -7.71
N ASP A 341 1.19 -47.36 -6.43
CA ASP A 341 0.39 -46.72 -5.37
C ASP A 341 0.53 -45.19 -5.45
N ALA A 342 1.74 -44.68 -5.58
CA ALA A 342 2.00 -43.25 -5.73
C ALA A 342 1.45 -42.65 -7.04
N GLU A 343 1.45 -43.38 -8.15
CA GLU A 343 0.81 -42.99 -9.43
C GLU A 343 -0.70 -42.82 -9.27
N VAL A 344 -1.34 -43.73 -8.55
CA VAL A 344 -2.79 -43.66 -8.27
C VAL A 344 -3.11 -42.45 -7.40
N GLU A 345 -2.29 -42.22 -6.34
CA GLU A 345 -2.41 -41.05 -5.48
C GLU A 345 -2.23 -39.73 -6.28
N ALA A 346 -1.18 -39.63 -7.13
CA ALA A 346 -0.93 -38.46 -7.98
C ALA A 346 -2.08 -38.20 -8.97
N SER A 347 -2.58 -39.25 -9.61
CA SER A 347 -3.70 -39.16 -10.56
C SER A 347 -5.02 -38.74 -9.88
N SER A 348 -5.17 -39.03 -8.61
CA SER A 348 -6.34 -38.61 -7.80
C SER A 348 -6.24 -37.18 -7.34
N ALA A 349 -5.03 -36.72 -7.04
CA ALA A 349 -4.75 -35.35 -6.60
C ALA A 349 -4.76 -34.29 -7.73
N GLY A 350 -4.56 -34.75 -8.99
CA GLY A 350 -4.55 -33.90 -10.18
C GLY A 350 -5.95 -33.71 -10.84
N ARG A 351 -7.01 -34.25 -10.27
CA ARG A 351 -8.41 -34.05 -10.68
C ARG A 351 -9.16 -33.14 -9.75
#